data_beafd0d566d6415ba63afc5da30cae69
#
_entry.id   beafd0d566d6415ba63afc5da30cae69
#
_cell.length_a   1.000
_cell.length_b   1.000
_cell.length_c   1.000
_cell.angle_alpha   90.00
_cell.angle_beta   90.00
_cell.angle_gamma   90.00
#
_symmetry.space_group_name_H-M   'P 1'
#
loop_
_entity.id
_entity.type
_entity.pdbx_description
1 polymer ?
#
loop_
_entity_poly.entity_id
_entity_poly.type
_entity_poly.pdbx_seq_one_letter_code
_entity_poly.pdbx_strand_id
1 'polypeptide(L)'
;MISKIFGIIVILSVISSLLTGKIEQVGTAVAEGADSAVRLIISLTGMICLWSGIMRVLKSIGLIEKLAKLISPFLKILLPYTYKLKNKNDRDASSALQSVSANIGANILGIGNAATPLGIDAMKKLNDVKNKNKYCDKNTANGDMIMFAVFNCASLQIIPTTLLIALRSAAGSEAVFEIIPAIWLCSILTTAFAVIITKIFILIKPA
;
A
#
# COMPACT_ATOMS: atom_id res chain seq x y z
N MET A 1 19.03 -2.97 -7.32
CA MET A 1 19.51 -3.65 -6.11
C MET A 1 18.78 -4.97 -5.86
N ILE A 2 17.45 -5.01 -5.84
CA ILE A 2 16.63 -6.22 -5.61
C ILE A 2 16.99 -7.38 -6.55
N SER A 3 17.14 -7.12 -7.86
CA SER A 3 17.50 -8.14 -8.86
C SER A 3 18.84 -8.82 -8.57
N LYS A 4 19.85 -8.08 -8.04
CA LYS A 4 21.15 -8.66 -7.67
C LYS A 4 21.03 -9.55 -6.43
N ILE A 5 20.23 -9.14 -5.43
CA ILE A 5 19.97 -9.93 -4.22
C ILE A 5 19.25 -11.23 -4.60
N PHE A 6 18.25 -11.14 -5.46
CA PHE A 6 17.53 -12.31 -5.96
C PHE A 6 18.44 -13.28 -6.72
N GLY A 7 19.30 -12.75 -7.61
CA GLY A 7 20.30 -13.57 -8.32
C GLY A 7 21.27 -14.29 -7.38
N ILE A 8 21.73 -13.62 -6.32
CA ILE A 8 22.62 -14.23 -5.31
C ILE A 8 21.89 -15.37 -4.58
N ILE A 9 20.64 -15.16 -4.17
CA ILE A 9 19.84 -16.20 -3.49
C ILE A 9 19.66 -17.43 -4.39
N VAL A 10 19.37 -17.24 -5.67
CA VAL A 10 19.22 -18.35 -6.63
C VAL A 10 20.53 -19.12 -6.79
N ILE A 11 21.66 -18.40 -6.95
CA ILE A 11 22.99 -19.04 -7.07
C ILE A 11 23.33 -19.84 -5.81
N LEU A 12 23.13 -19.27 -4.62
CA LEU A 12 23.38 -19.95 -3.35
C LEU A 12 22.49 -21.18 -3.18
N SER A 13 21.21 -21.11 -3.60
CA SER A 13 20.29 -22.25 -3.57
C SER A 13 20.76 -23.40 -4.45
N VAL A 14 21.22 -23.10 -5.69
CA VAL A 14 21.75 -24.12 -6.61
C VAL A 14 23.03 -24.75 -6.06
N ILE A 15 23.98 -23.95 -5.53
CA ILE A 15 25.22 -24.45 -4.94
C ILE A 15 24.90 -25.34 -3.74
N SER A 16 24.04 -24.92 -2.85
CA SER A 16 23.60 -25.70 -1.69
C SER A 16 22.97 -27.05 -2.09
N SER A 17 22.15 -27.02 -3.13
CA SER A 17 21.51 -28.24 -3.66
C SER A 17 22.51 -29.22 -4.26
N LEU A 18 23.55 -28.72 -4.95
CA LEU A 18 24.65 -29.54 -5.45
C LEU A 18 25.45 -30.21 -4.31
N LEU A 19 25.76 -29.42 -3.27
CA LEU A 19 26.52 -29.93 -2.11
C LEU A 19 25.75 -30.94 -1.26
N THR A 20 24.41 -30.81 -1.21
CA THR A 20 23.53 -31.71 -0.45
C THR A 20 23.00 -32.89 -1.26
N GLY A 21 23.34 -33.01 -2.56
CA GLY A 21 22.87 -34.08 -3.44
C GLY A 21 21.38 -34.00 -3.80
N LYS A 22 20.73 -32.82 -3.58
CA LYS A 22 19.28 -32.63 -3.78
C LYS A 22 18.94 -31.86 -5.06
N ILE A 23 19.70 -32.08 -6.13
CA ILE A 23 19.56 -31.31 -7.38
C ILE A 23 18.19 -31.49 -8.04
N GLU A 24 17.55 -32.64 -7.89
CA GLU A 24 16.19 -32.89 -8.42
C GLU A 24 15.14 -31.98 -7.79
N GLN A 25 15.36 -31.59 -6.51
CA GLN A 25 14.45 -30.68 -5.80
C GLN A 25 14.50 -29.24 -6.38
N VAL A 26 15.57 -28.86 -7.04
CA VAL A 26 15.65 -27.55 -7.72
C VAL A 26 14.70 -27.50 -8.92
N GLY A 27 14.66 -28.55 -9.70
CA GLY A 27 13.75 -28.65 -10.84
C GLY A 27 12.27 -28.59 -10.43
N THR A 28 11.91 -29.36 -9.40
CA THR A 28 10.54 -29.33 -8.85
C THR A 28 10.19 -27.96 -8.26
N ALA A 29 11.10 -27.36 -7.47
CA ALA A 29 10.89 -26.05 -6.87
C ALA A 29 10.72 -24.93 -7.94
N VAL A 30 11.45 -25.01 -9.05
CA VAL A 30 11.29 -24.06 -10.17
C VAL A 30 9.92 -24.22 -10.83
N ALA A 31 9.49 -25.46 -11.07
CA ALA A 31 8.17 -25.74 -11.67
C ALA A 31 7.03 -25.31 -10.76
N GLU A 32 7.09 -25.64 -9.45
CA GLU A 32 6.11 -25.23 -8.46
C GLU A 32 6.10 -23.71 -8.26
N GLY A 33 7.26 -23.07 -8.28
CA GLY A 33 7.39 -21.62 -8.23
C GLY A 33 6.74 -20.93 -9.44
N ALA A 34 6.93 -21.48 -10.63
CA ALA A 34 6.31 -20.97 -11.85
C ALA A 34 4.77 -21.13 -11.82
N ASP A 35 4.24 -22.30 -11.42
CA ASP A 35 2.80 -22.53 -11.26
C ASP A 35 2.21 -21.57 -10.21
N SER A 36 2.85 -21.43 -9.06
CA SER A 36 2.43 -20.51 -8.00
C SER A 36 2.40 -19.06 -8.48
N ALA A 37 3.40 -18.62 -9.27
CA ALA A 37 3.44 -17.28 -9.83
C ALA A 37 2.28 -17.05 -10.81
N VAL A 38 1.96 -17.99 -11.67
CA VAL A 38 0.83 -17.91 -12.63
C VAL A 38 -0.50 -17.83 -11.87
N ARG A 39 -0.71 -18.70 -10.88
CA ARG A 39 -1.93 -18.67 -10.03
C ARG A 39 -2.07 -17.34 -9.30
N LEU A 40 -0.97 -16.81 -8.79
CA LEU A 40 -0.94 -15.50 -8.12
C LEU A 40 -1.34 -14.37 -9.07
N ILE A 41 -0.79 -14.35 -10.29
CA ILE A 41 -1.13 -13.35 -11.31
C ILE A 41 -2.61 -13.41 -11.67
N ILE A 42 -3.17 -14.60 -11.92
CA ILE A 42 -4.59 -14.78 -12.24
C ILE A 42 -5.46 -14.27 -11.08
N SER A 43 -5.14 -14.68 -9.85
CA SER A 43 -5.87 -14.27 -8.64
C SER A 43 -5.82 -12.75 -8.43
N LEU A 44 -4.63 -12.14 -8.56
CA LEU A 44 -4.48 -10.69 -8.44
C LEU A 44 -5.23 -9.95 -9.54
N THR A 45 -5.17 -10.43 -10.78
CA THR A 45 -5.89 -9.83 -11.92
C THR A 45 -7.38 -9.84 -11.68
N GLY A 46 -7.95 -10.98 -11.28
CA GLY A 46 -9.36 -11.10 -10.95
C GLY A 46 -9.79 -10.15 -9.84
N MET A 47 -8.99 -10.06 -8.77
CA MET A 47 -9.24 -9.15 -7.64
C MET A 47 -9.15 -7.67 -8.08
N ILE A 48 -8.16 -7.30 -8.88
CA ILE A 48 -8.02 -5.93 -9.41
C ILE A 48 -9.22 -5.57 -10.30
N CYS A 49 -9.66 -6.48 -11.17
CA CYS A 49 -10.83 -6.28 -12.03
C CYS A 49 -12.11 -6.09 -11.21
N LEU A 50 -12.35 -6.96 -10.22
CA LEU A 50 -13.49 -6.87 -9.31
C LEU A 50 -13.51 -5.51 -8.59
N TRP A 51 -12.38 -5.13 -7.97
CA TRP A 51 -12.26 -3.88 -7.24
C TRP A 51 -12.37 -2.66 -8.13
N SER A 52 -11.83 -2.70 -9.35
CA SER A 52 -12.00 -1.62 -10.31
C SER A 52 -13.48 -1.41 -10.66
N GLY A 53 -14.23 -2.49 -10.79
CA GLY A 53 -15.69 -2.44 -10.98
C GLY A 53 -16.41 -1.83 -9.78
N ILE A 54 -16.15 -2.35 -8.57
CA ILE A 54 -16.73 -1.83 -7.32
C ILE A 54 -16.40 -0.35 -7.14
N MET A 55 -15.13 0.07 -7.33
CA MET A 55 -14.72 1.47 -7.20
C MET A 55 -15.40 2.37 -8.21
N ARG A 56 -15.68 1.89 -9.43
CA ARG A 56 -16.46 2.64 -10.42
C ARG A 56 -17.89 2.87 -9.95
N VAL A 57 -18.53 1.85 -9.38
CA VAL A 57 -19.87 1.96 -8.78
C VAL A 57 -19.86 2.92 -7.58
N LEU A 58 -18.92 2.76 -6.64
CA LEU A 58 -18.79 3.65 -5.47
C LEU A 58 -18.57 5.12 -5.86
N LYS A 59 -17.82 5.35 -6.95
CA LYS A 59 -17.64 6.69 -7.50
C LYS A 59 -18.94 7.23 -8.11
N SER A 60 -19.69 6.41 -8.86
CA SER A 60 -20.93 6.85 -9.51
C SER A 60 -22.03 7.22 -8.52
N ILE A 61 -22.07 6.60 -7.34
CA ILE A 61 -23.03 6.92 -6.26
C ILE A 61 -22.53 8.02 -5.31
N GLY A 62 -21.35 8.63 -5.59
CA GLY A 62 -20.79 9.71 -4.78
C GLY A 62 -20.29 9.28 -3.39
N LEU A 63 -20.10 7.97 -3.15
CA LEU A 63 -19.63 7.48 -1.86
C LEU A 63 -18.16 7.82 -1.62
N ILE A 64 -17.36 7.87 -2.67
CA ILE A 64 -15.93 8.24 -2.58
C ILE A 64 -15.81 9.70 -2.12
N GLU A 65 -16.67 10.60 -2.61
CA GLU A 65 -16.71 12.00 -2.20
C GLU A 65 -17.12 12.13 -0.72
N LYS A 66 -18.05 11.32 -0.24
CA LYS A 66 -18.44 11.30 1.17
C LYS A 66 -17.31 10.78 2.07
N LEU A 67 -16.65 9.68 1.67
CA LEU A 67 -15.46 9.15 2.36
C LEU A 67 -14.30 10.16 2.34
N ALA A 68 -14.07 10.82 1.21
CA ALA A 68 -13.04 11.85 1.10
C ALA A 68 -13.32 13.05 2.02
N LYS A 69 -14.59 13.44 2.20
CA LYS A 69 -14.98 14.48 3.17
C LYS A 69 -14.73 14.04 4.61
N LEU A 70 -15.04 12.79 4.96
CA LEU A 70 -14.81 12.25 6.30
C LEU A 70 -13.31 12.15 6.63
N ILE A 71 -12.48 11.76 5.65
CA ILE A 71 -11.01 11.65 5.80
C ILE A 71 -10.32 13.02 5.60
N SER A 72 -11.03 14.01 5.03
CA SER A 72 -10.47 15.33 4.69
C SER A 72 -9.68 16.02 5.81
N PRO A 73 -10.14 16.08 7.09
CA PRO A 73 -9.34 16.69 8.16
C PRO A 73 -8.02 15.97 8.38
N PHE A 74 -8.00 14.66 8.21
CA PHE A 74 -6.79 13.85 8.30
C PHE A 74 -5.84 14.10 7.13
N LEU A 75 -6.37 14.24 5.91
CA LEU A 75 -5.57 14.58 4.73
C LEU A 75 -4.89 15.94 4.83
N LYS A 76 -5.52 16.92 5.49
CA LYS A 76 -4.92 18.23 5.74
C LYS A 76 -3.62 18.11 6.56
N ILE A 77 -3.60 17.16 7.50
CA ILE A 77 -2.44 16.90 8.35
C ILE A 77 -1.41 16.07 7.58
N LEU A 78 -1.86 15.10 6.79
CA LEU A 78 -0.99 14.15 6.09
C LEU A 78 -0.32 14.76 4.85
N LEU A 79 -1.09 15.51 4.04
CA LEU A 79 -0.71 16.05 2.73
C LEU A 79 -0.96 17.56 2.67
N PRO A 80 -0.24 18.37 3.47
CA PRO A 80 -0.54 19.79 3.63
C PRO A 80 -0.36 20.59 2.33
N TYR A 81 0.61 20.24 1.50
CA TYR A 81 0.88 20.92 0.23
C TYR A 81 -0.25 20.72 -0.78
N THR A 82 -0.60 19.45 -1.06
CA THR A 82 -1.69 19.11 -2.00
C THR A 82 -3.03 19.64 -1.51
N TYR A 83 -3.27 19.61 -0.19
CA TYR A 83 -4.49 20.17 0.41
C TYR A 83 -4.59 21.68 0.24
N LYS A 84 -3.47 22.39 0.35
CA LYS A 84 -3.41 23.86 0.11
C LYS A 84 -3.75 24.19 -1.35
N LEU A 85 -3.30 23.40 -2.30
CA LEU A 85 -3.63 23.57 -3.73
C LEU A 85 -5.10 23.29 -4.00
N LYS A 86 -5.71 22.27 -3.39
CA LYS A 86 -7.15 22.02 -3.46
C LYS A 86 -7.94 23.25 -3.05
N ASN A 87 -7.56 23.93 -1.98
CA ASN A 87 -8.23 25.14 -1.49
C ASN A 87 -8.10 26.33 -2.48
N LYS A 88 -7.17 26.26 -3.43
CA LYS A 88 -7.02 27.20 -4.55
C LYS A 88 -7.78 26.77 -5.81
N ASN A 89 -8.74 25.83 -5.69
CA ASN A 89 -9.55 25.27 -6.78
C ASN A 89 -8.75 24.49 -7.85
N ASP A 90 -7.58 23.94 -7.49
CA ASP A 90 -6.84 23.06 -8.40
C ASP A 90 -7.55 21.70 -8.51
N ARG A 91 -8.05 21.38 -9.72
CA ARG A 91 -8.78 20.14 -10.01
C ARG A 91 -7.88 18.91 -9.89
N ASP A 92 -6.62 19.04 -10.26
CA ASP A 92 -5.66 17.92 -10.19
C ASP A 92 -5.35 17.58 -8.75
N ALA A 93 -5.16 18.59 -7.88
CA ALA A 93 -5.00 18.40 -6.44
C ALA A 93 -6.25 17.74 -5.81
N SER A 94 -7.44 18.15 -6.22
CA SER A 94 -8.69 17.53 -5.76
C SER A 94 -8.77 16.04 -6.18
N SER A 95 -8.42 15.73 -7.43
CA SER A 95 -8.40 14.37 -7.95
C SER A 95 -7.34 13.50 -7.24
N ALA A 96 -6.15 14.05 -6.95
CA ALA A 96 -5.12 13.36 -6.20
C ALA A 96 -5.58 13.01 -4.79
N LEU A 97 -6.19 13.96 -4.06
CA LEU A 97 -6.72 13.73 -2.72
C LEU A 97 -7.87 12.71 -2.70
N GLN A 98 -8.71 12.66 -3.74
CA GLN A 98 -9.74 11.62 -3.86
C GLN A 98 -9.11 10.23 -3.99
N SER A 99 -8.08 10.07 -4.83
CA SER A 99 -7.38 8.79 -4.99
C SER A 99 -6.65 8.37 -3.72
N VAL A 100 -6.01 9.31 -3.01
CA VAL A 100 -5.42 9.07 -1.68
C VAL A 100 -6.49 8.62 -0.69
N SER A 101 -7.64 9.30 -0.64
CA SER A 101 -8.74 8.92 0.25
C SER A 101 -9.26 7.50 -0.04
N ALA A 102 -9.37 7.15 -1.31
CA ALA A 102 -9.81 5.83 -1.73
C ALA A 102 -8.80 4.73 -1.31
N ASN A 103 -7.50 5.00 -1.46
CA ASN A 103 -6.44 4.10 -1.00
C ASN A 103 -6.45 3.95 0.52
N ILE A 104 -6.54 5.05 1.26
CA ILE A 104 -6.64 5.04 2.73
C ILE A 104 -7.88 4.26 3.17
N GLY A 105 -9.03 4.50 2.53
CA GLY A 105 -10.26 3.76 2.81
C GLY A 105 -10.13 2.26 2.58
N ALA A 106 -9.47 1.84 1.49
CA ALA A 106 -9.20 0.43 1.20
C ALA A 106 -8.27 -0.21 2.25
N ASN A 107 -7.25 0.51 2.70
CA ASN A 107 -6.35 0.04 3.76
C ASN A 107 -7.07 -0.09 5.10
N ILE A 108 -7.89 0.89 5.49
CA ILE A 108 -8.70 0.87 6.71
C ILE A 108 -9.65 -0.34 6.71
N LEU A 109 -10.26 -0.64 5.57
CA LEU A 109 -11.14 -1.80 5.40
C LEU A 109 -10.38 -3.13 5.30
N GLY A 110 -9.04 -3.10 5.33
CA GLY A 110 -8.23 -4.31 5.24
C GLY A 110 -8.22 -4.95 3.85
N ILE A 111 -8.57 -4.22 2.80
CA ILE A 111 -8.65 -4.72 1.42
C ILE A 111 -7.31 -4.46 0.71
N GLY A 112 -6.25 -5.09 1.19
CA GLY A 112 -4.88 -4.86 0.73
C GLY A 112 -4.67 -5.00 -0.78
N ASN A 113 -5.32 -5.99 -1.40
CA ASN A 113 -5.22 -6.21 -2.85
C ASN A 113 -5.80 -5.05 -3.68
N ALA A 114 -6.82 -4.35 -3.16
CA ALA A 114 -7.37 -3.16 -3.81
C ALA A 114 -6.57 -1.88 -3.48
N ALA A 115 -5.94 -1.83 -2.32
CA ALA A 115 -5.14 -0.69 -1.90
C ALA A 115 -3.95 -0.45 -2.84
N THR A 116 -3.31 -1.50 -3.35
CA THR A 116 -2.14 -1.38 -4.23
C THR A 116 -2.42 -0.59 -5.52
N PRO A 117 -3.39 -0.95 -6.37
CA PRO A 117 -3.66 -0.17 -7.58
C PRO A 117 -4.16 1.24 -7.27
N LEU A 118 -4.93 1.43 -6.19
CA LEU A 118 -5.36 2.76 -5.74
C LEU A 118 -4.19 3.62 -5.27
N GLY A 119 -3.22 3.01 -4.57
CA GLY A 119 -1.99 3.67 -4.14
C GLY A 119 -1.12 4.12 -5.32
N ILE A 120 -1.01 3.29 -6.35
CA ILE A 120 -0.28 3.64 -7.58
C ILE A 120 -0.95 4.80 -8.30
N ASP A 121 -2.29 4.79 -8.44
CA ASP A 121 -3.04 5.90 -9.04
C ASP A 121 -2.88 7.20 -8.24
N ALA A 122 -2.99 7.11 -6.92
CA ALA A 122 -2.79 8.25 -6.02
C ALA A 122 -1.38 8.84 -6.14
N MET A 123 -0.34 7.99 -6.17
CA MET A 123 1.04 8.43 -6.31
C MET A 123 1.31 9.09 -7.66
N LYS A 124 0.74 8.56 -8.76
CA LYS A 124 0.82 9.18 -10.09
C LYS A 124 0.22 10.59 -10.07
N LYS A 125 -0.99 10.74 -9.54
CA LYS A 125 -1.67 12.04 -9.46
C LYS A 125 -0.94 13.04 -8.56
N LEU A 126 -0.38 12.58 -7.43
CA LEU A 126 0.46 13.44 -6.58
C LEU A 126 1.69 13.92 -7.33
N ASN A 127 2.32 13.05 -8.13
CA ASN A 127 3.45 13.41 -8.96
C ASN A 127 3.07 14.41 -10.07
N ASP A 128 1.90 14.26 -10.69
CA ASP A 128 1.40 15.20 -11.70
C ASP A 128 1.15 16.59 -11.09
N VAL A 129 0.53 16.65 -9.91
CA VAL A 129 0.34 17.90 -9.14
C VAL A 129 1.67 18.56 -8.81
N LYS A 130 2.66 17.77 -8.37
CA LYS A 130 4.01 18.25 -8.08
C LYS A 130 4.67 18.85 -9.32
N ASN A 131 4.65 18.13 -10.44
CA ASN A 131 5.29 18.54 -11.70
C ASN A 131 4.66 19.79 -12.30
N LYS A 132 3.33 19.89 -12.29
CA LYS A 132 2.57 21.05 -12.76
C LYS A 132 2.93 22.31 -11.98
N ASN A 133 3.09 22.19 -10.68
CA ASN A 133 3.36 23.33 -9.80
C ASN A 133 4.88 23.60 -9.60
N LYS A 134 5.75 22.87 -10.28
CA LYS A 134 7.22 23.02 -10.22
C LYS A 134 7.76 23.11 -8.78
N TYR A 135 7.19 22.32 -7.88
CA TYR A 135 7.50 22.41 -6.45
C TYR A 135 8.93 21.94 -6.12
N CYS A 136 9.38 20.88 -6.79
CA CYS A 136 10.75 20.36 -6.67
C CYS A 136 11.17 19.72 -7.99
N ASP A 137 12.41 19.22 -8.05
CA ASP A 137 12.92 18.55 -9.24
C ASP A 137 12.03 17.37 -9.67
N LYS A 138 11.89 17.14 -10.97
CA LYS A 138 11.01 16.12 -11.55
C LYS A 138 11.28 14.72 -11.00
N ASN A 139 12.54 14.42 -10.71
CA ASN A 139 12.99 13.11 -10.24
C ASN A 139 12.98 12.95 -8.72
N THR A 140 12.57 13.97 -7.97
CA THR A 140 12.56 13.96 -6.50
C THR A 140 11.12 13.89 -6.00
N ALA A 141 10.85 13.03 -5.00
CA ALA A 141 9.57 12.97 -4.33
C ALA A 141 9.41 14.19 -3.40
N ASN A 142 8.23 14.84 -3.41
CA ASN A 142 7.94 15.89 -2.45
C ASN A 142 7.48 15.31 -1.09
N GLY A 143 7.41 16.15 -0.07
CA GLY A 143 7.02 15.75 1.27
C GLY A 143 5.67 15.03 1.35
N ASP A 144 4.68 15.41 0.54
CA ASP A 144 3.37 14.75 0.48
C ASP A 144 3.48 13.33 -0.09
N MET A 145 4.30 13.12 -1.13
CA MET A 145 4.54 11.79 -1.71
C MET A 145 5.27 10.87 -0.74
N ILE A 146 6.27 11.40 -0.02
CA ILE A 146 7.00 10.66 1.02
C ILE A 146 6.05 10.27 2.14
N MET A 147 5.26 11.21 2.65
CA MET A 147 4.29 10.97 3.70
C MET A 147 3.25 9.92 3.31
N PHE A 148 2.72 10.00 2.08
CA PHE A 148 1.77 9.02 1.58
C PHE A 148 2.38 7.61 1.46
N ALA A 149 3.62 7.50 0.98
CA ALA A 149 4.33 6.22 0.91
C ALA A 149 4.53 5.61 2.32
N VAL A 150 5.01 6.40 3.27
CA VAL A 150 5.23 5.95 4.65
C VAL A 150 3.92 5.55 5.33
N PHE A 151 2.84 6.32 5.13
CA PHE A 151 1.53 5.98 5.66
C PHE A 151 1.01 4.63 5.13
N ASN A 152 1.19 4.35 3.84
CA ASN A 152 0.83 3.05 3.27
C ASN A 152 1.68 1.90 3.84
N CYS A 153 2.97 2.14 4.08
CA CYS A 153 3.84 1.13 4.70
C CYS A 153 3.47 0.84 6.17
N ALA A 154 2.91 1.81 6.87
CA ALA A 154 2.49 1.64 8.26
C ALA A 154 1.22 0.77 8.43
N SER A 155 0.51 0.48 7.33
CA SER A 155 -0.62 -0.47 7.26
C SER A 155 -1.70 -0.27 8.34
N LEU A 156 -2.29 0.93 8.39
CA LEU A 156 -3.43 1.17 9.29
C LEU A 156 -4.63 0.31 8.86
N GLN A 157 -4.96 -0.70 9.64
CA GLN A 157 -6.06 -1.61 9.37
C GLN A 157 -7.03 -1.62 10.56
N ILE A 158 -8.31 -1.38 10.29
CA ILE A 158 -9.38 -1.54 11.29
C ILE A 158 -9.93 -2.97 11.22
N ILE A 159 -10.08 -3.49 10.02
CA ILE A 159 -10.45 -4.90 9.83
C ILE A 159 -9.16 -5.66 9.58
N PRO A 160 -8.68 -6.48 10.55
CA PRO A 160 -7.48 -7.27 10.37
C PRO A 160 -7.70 -8.22 9.20
N THR A 161 -6.81 -8.13 8.23
CA THR A 161 -6.90 -8.91 7.02
C THR A 161 -6.98 -10.39 7.30
N THR A 162 -7.72 -11.05 6.46
CA THR A 162 -7.92 -12.48 6.33
C THR A 162 -6.68 -13.33 6.59
N LEU A 163 -5.46 -12.81 6.38
CA LEU A 163 -4.23 -13.57 6.57
C LEU A 163 -4.00 -13.96 8.04
N LEU A 164 -4.12 -13.04 8.98
CA LEU A 164 -3.85 -13.32 10.40
C LEU A 164 -4.95 -14.18 11.01
N ILE A 165 -6.19 -13.90 10.63
CA ILE A 165 -7.35 -14.71 11.00
C ILE A 165 -7.21 -16.12 10.42
N ALA A 166 -6.85 -16.24 9.15
CA ALA A 166 -6.63 -17.52 8.49
C ALA A 166 -5.48 -18.31 9.12
N LEU A 167 -4.35 -17.67 9.44
CA LEU A 167 -3.23 -18.31 10.11
C LEU A 167 -3.60 -18.84 11.50
N ARG A 168 -4.34 -18.07 12.30
CA ARG A 168 -4.78 -18.52 13.60
C ARG A 168 -5.80 -19.66 13.51
N SER A 169 -6.73 -19.57 12.55
CA SER A 169 -7.68 -20.65 12.28
C SER A 169 -6.96 -21.92 11.84
N ALA A 170 -5.98 -21.80 10.94
CA ALA A 170 -5.16 -22.92 10.49
C ALA A 170 -4.31 -23.54 11.62
N ALA A 171 -3.91 -22.73 12.61
CA ALA A 171 -3.21 -23.19 13.81
C ALA A 171 -4.14 -23.79 14.87
N GLY A 172 -5.45 -23.96 14.59
CA GLY A 172 -6.41 -24.56 15.51
C GLY A 172 -6.79 -23.67 16.71
N SER A 173 -6.62 -22.35 16.60
CA SER A 173 -7.01 -21.44 17.68
C SER A 173 -8.53 -21.25 17.72
N GLU A 174 -9.17 -21.54 18.86
CA GLU A 174 -10.60 -21.31 19.08
C GLU A 174 -10.92 -19.80 19.18
N ALA A 175 -9.98 -19.00 19.70
CA ALA A 175 -10.14 -17.57 19.95
C ALA A 175 -9.49 -16.71 18.87
N VAL A 176 -9.91 -16.88 17.61
CA VAL A 176 -9.29 -16.24 16.44
C VAL A 176 -9.38 -14.71 16.50
N PHE A 177 -10.47 -14.15 17.07
CA PHE A 177 -10.74 -12.72 17.10
C PHE A 177 -10.16 -11.96 18.31
N GLU A 178 -9.69 -12.66 19.34
CA GLU A 178 -9.12 -11.99 20.53
C GLU A 178 -7.88 -11.14 20.28
N ILE A 179 -7.20 -11.37 19.15
CA ILE A 179 -6.04 -10.58 18.74
C ILE A 179 -6.37 -9.20 18.15
N ILE A 180 -7.64 -8.94 17.81
CA ILE A 180 -8.07 -7.71 17.14
C ILE A 180 -7.70 -6.45 17.93
N PRO A 181 -7.96 -6.34 19.24
CA PRO A 181 -7.57 -5.15 19.99
C PRO A 181 -6.07 -4.88 20.00
N ALA A 182 -5.26 -5.94 20.06
CA ALA A 182 -3.81 -5.82 20.00
C ALA A 182 -3.34 -5.31 18.61
N ILE A 183 -3.95 -5.81 17.53
CA ILE A 183 -3.67 -5.34 16.17
C ILE A 183 -4.02 -3.86 16.02
N TRP A 184 -5.17 -3.42 16.52
CA TRP A 184 -5.58 -2.02 16.48
C TRP A 184 -4.59 -1.13 17.21
N LEU A 185 -4.24 -1.49 18.43
CA LEU A 185 -3.29 -0.74 19.24
C LEU A 185 -1.92 -0.64 18.53
N CYS A 186 -1.38 -1.77 18.06
CA CYS A 186 -0.12 -1.78 17.33
C CYS A 186 -0.18 -0.96 16.04
N SER A 187 -1.23 -1.10 15.22
CA SER A 187 -1.34 -0.40 13.94
C SER A 187 -1.51 1.12 14.12
N ILE A 188 -2.27 1.55 15.12
CA ILE A 188 -2.43 2.96 15.46
C ILE A 188 -1.11 3.55 15.94
N LEU A 189 -0.43 2.89 16.90
CA LEU A 189 0.85 3.36 17.44
C LEU A 189 1.92 3.43 16.35
N THR A 190 2.05 2.37 15.54
CA THR A 190 3.04 2.32 14.44
C THR A 190 2.78 3.43 13.43
N THR A 191 1.51 3.63 13.03
CA THR A 191 1.14 4.68 12.07
C THR A 191 1.39 6.07 12.65
N ALA A 192 1.00 6.32 13.90
CA ALA A 192 1.25 7.60 14.56
C ALA A 192 2.76 7.91 14.63
N PHE A 193 3.55 6.95 15.06
CA PHE A 193 5.01 7.07 15.13
C PHE A 193 5.63 7.33 13.75
N ALA A 194 5.24 6.57 12.73
CA ALA A 194 5.72 6.75 11.37
C ALA A 194 5.39 8.14 10.81
N VAL A 195 4.16 8.63 11.02
CA VAL A 195 3.74 9.97 10.59
C VAL A 195 4.51 11.07 11.32
N ILE A 196 4.70 10.94 12.64
CA ILE A 196 5.44 11.93 13.44
C ILE A 196 6.90 12.01 12.96
N ILE A 197 7.59 10.88 12.86
CA ILE A 197 8.98 10.83 12.40
C ILE A 197 9.11 11.41 10.99
N THR A 198 8.24 11.01 10.07
CA THR A 198 8.27 11.52 8.70
C THR A 198 8.08 13.02 8.66
N LYS A 199 7.18 13.58 9.47
CA LYS A 199 7.01 15.04 9.58
C LYS A 199 8.27 15.73 10.08
N ILE A 200 8.92 15.18 11.09
CA ILE A 200 10.17 15.71 11.62
C ILE A 200 11.24 15.74 10.52
N PHE A 201 11.40 14.64 9.79
CA PHE A 201 12.37 14.57 8.68
C PHE A 201 12.07 15.55 7.55
N ILE A 202 10.81 15.70 7.15
CA ILE A 202 10.39 16.67 6.12
C ILE A 202 10.67 18.12 6.58
N LEU A 203 10.53 18.43 7.88
CA LEU A 203 10.84 19.75 8.42
C LEU A 203 12.34 20.03 8.46
N ILE A 204 13.16 19.02 8.79
CA ILE A 204 14.63 19.16 8.86
C ILE A 204 15.23 19.27 7.45
N LYS A 205 14.72 18.49 6.50
CA LYS A 205 15.20 18.45 5.12
C LYS A 205 14.00 18.59 4.18
N PRO A 206 13.56 19.83 3.92
CA PRO A 206 12.46 20.07 2.99
C PRO A 206 12.84 19.55 1.61
N ALA A 207 12.06 18.57 1.11
CA ALA A 207 12.22 17.97 -0.20
C ALA A 207 11.54 18.83 -1.29
#